data_8c773a548c8e8762f6a8188a7abc2d68
#
_entry.id   8c773a548c8e8762f6a8188a7abc2d68
#
_cell.length_a   1.000
_cell.length_b   1.000
_cell.length_c   1.000
_cell.angle_alpha   90.00
_cell.angle_beta   90.00
_cell.angle_gamma   90.00
#
_symmetry.space_group_name_H-M   'P 1'
#
loop_
_entity.id
_entity.type
_entity.pdbx_description
1 polymer ?
#
loop_
_entity_poly.entity_id
_entity_poly.type
_entity_poly.pdbx_seq_one_letter_code
_entity_poly.pdbx_strand_id
1 'polypeptide(L)'
;PKHDAVRHYFGEELVCERLRIDFAEQASPQGTADALAAAETWVGDEPFLMLNSDNYYPRSALAALRDIGGPGVAVFGWNSMLAKGNVPEERLSAFAVIESGPDGRLSRIVEKPNKEELKTFNGNWGLGMNCWRFDARIFAACRAIERSARGEFELPDAVAWARGKGVSFRALHIDEAVLDLSSRADVASIAA
;
A
#
# COMPACT_ATOMS: atom_id res chain seq x y z
N PRO A 1 14.47 -13.98 4.91
CA PRO A 1 14.87 -15.33 5.26
C PRO A 1 13.71 -16.30 4.98
N LYS A 2 13.97 -17.42 4.27
CA LYS A 2 12.99 -18.44 3.80
C LYS A 2 12.15 -18.03 2.59
N HIS A 3 12.72 -17.32 1.64
CA HIS A 3 12.04 -17.00 0.37
C HIS A 3 12.06 -18.16 -0.63
N ASP A 4 12.81 -19.22 -0.35
CA ASP A 4 12.93 -20.38 -1.22
C ASP A 4 11.58 -21.05 -1.51
N ALA A 5 10.70 -21.15 -0.49
CA ALA A 5 9.36 -21.70 -0.68
C ALA A 5 8.48 -20.84 -1.62
N VAL A 6 8.60 -19.51 -1.55
CA VAL A 6 7.87 -18.59 -2.43
C VAL A 6 8.39 -18.67 -3.86
N ARG A 7 9.73 -18.69 -4.02
CA ARG A 7 10.36 -18.86 -5.33
C ARG A 7 10.02 -20.21 -5.96
N HIS A 8 10.07 -21.28 -5.17
CA HIS A 8 9.71 -22.62 -5.63
C HIS A 8 8.24 -22.67 -6.07
N TYR A 9 7.31 -22.20 -5.21
CA TYR A 9 5.89 -22.21 -5.53
C TYR A 9 5.56 -21.45 -6.83
N PHE A 10 6.02 -20.21 -6.96
CA PHE A 10 5.72 -19.39 -8.14
C PHE A 10 6.60 -19.70 -9.36
N GLY A 11 7.74 -20.35 -9.18
CA GLY A 11 8.65 -20.71 -10.27
C GLY A 11 8.43 -22.12 -10.81
N GLU A 12 7.96 -23.05 -9.98
CA GLU A 12 7.92 -24.47 -10.33
C GLU A 12 6.52 -25.11 -10.17
N GLU A 13 5.75 -24.71 -9.13
CA GLU A 13 4.44 -25.31 -8.86
C GLU A 13 3.30 -24.55 -9.53
N LEU A 14 3.30 -23.23 -9.50
CA LEU A 14 2.26 -22.40 -10.09
C LEU A 14 2.63 -22.02 -11.52
N VAL A 15 2.15 -22.78 -12.48
CA VAL A 15 2.22 -22.38 -13.90
C VAL A 15 1.11 -21.37 -14.20
N CYS A 16 1.49 -20.08 -14.27
CA CYS A 16 0.54 -19.03 -14.61
C CYS A 16 0.83 -18.49 -16.01
N GLU A 17 0.10 -18.97 -17.02
CA GLU A 17 0.27 -18.54 -18.42
C GLU A 17 -0.01 -17.05 -18.65
N ARG A 18 -0.72 -16.39 -17.74
CA ARG A 18 -1.17 -15.00 -17.87
C ARG A 18 -0.31 -14.00 -17.11
N LEU A 19 0.64 -14.48 -16.29
CA LEU A 19 1.49 -13.65 -15.46
C LEU A 19 2.95 -14.06 -15.64
N ARG A 20 3.79 -13.08 -15.83
CA ARG A 20 5.23 -13.22 -15.60
C ARG A 20 5.52 -12.78 -14.17
N ILE A 21 6.21 -13.62 -13.42
CA ILE A 21 6.60 -13.35 -12.03
C ILE A 21 8.11 -13.25 -11.96
N ASP A 22 8.59 -12.09 -11.54
CA ASP A 22 9.99 -11.81 -11.29
C ASP A 22 10.19 -11.53 -9.79
N PHE A 23 11.39 -11.77 -9.27
CA PHE A 23 11.70 -11.60 -7.86
C PHE A 23 12.77 -10.53 -7.68
N ALA A 24 12.42 -9.45 -6.98
CA ALA A 24 13.37 -8.51 -6.44
C ALA A 24 13.72 -8.89 -4.99
N GLU A 25 14.98 -8.86 -4.65
CA GLU A 25 15.45 -9.23 -3.31
C GLU A 25 15.81 -7.97 -2.51
N GLN A 26 15.17 -7.82 -1.36
CA GLN A 26 15.59 -6.87 -0.34
C GLN A 26 16.68 -7.53 0.51
N ALA A 27 17.90 -7.03 0.45
CA ALA A 27 19.07 -7.64 1.10
C ALA A 27 18.91 -7.78 2.64
N SER A 28 18.21 -6.85 3.26
CA SER A 28 17.80 -6.91 4.66
C SER A 28 16.48 -6.17 4.85
N PRO A 29 15.59 -6.63 5.76
CA PRO A 29 14.30 -5.98 5.98
C PRO A 29 14.52 -4.61 6.66
N GLN A 30 14.46 -3.54 5.88
CA GLN A 30 14.70 -2.16 6.33
C GLN A 30 13.48 -1.25 6.20
N GLY A 31 12.32 -1.80 5.87
CA GLY A 31 11.07 -1.07 5.72
C GLY A 31 10.48 -1.14 4.32
N THR A 32 9.28 -0.59 4.18
CA THR A 32 8.48 -0.72 2.95
C THR A 32 9.00 0.11 1.78
N ALA A 33 9.59 1.27 2.04
CA ALA A 33 10.22 2.07 0.99
C ALA A 33 11.50 1.42 0.46
N ASP A 34 12.29 0.76 1.31
CA ASP A 34 13.48 0.02 0.90
C ASP A 34 13.10 -1.22 0.08
N ALA A 35 12.03 -1.94 0.47
CA ALA A 35 11.49 -3.03 -0.32
C ALA A 35 11.03 -2.57 -1.71
N LEU A 36 10.39 -1.42 -1.79
CA LEU A 36 9.97 -0.83 -3.06
C LEU A 36 11.18 -0.44 -3.92
N ALA A 37 12.21 0.19 -3.32
CA ALA A 37 13.43 0.55 -4.02
C ALA A 37 14.16 -0.67 -4.63
N ALA A 38 14.12 -1.82 -3.98
CA ALA A 38 14.70 -3.05 -4.50
C ALA A 38 14.07 -3.52 -5.83
N ALA A 39 12.85 -3.09 -6.13
CA ALA A 39 12.16 -3.45 -7.36
C ALA A 39 12.45 -2.50 -8.54
N GLU A 40 13.19 -1.40 -8.35
CA GLU A 40 13.41 -0.36 -9.34
C GLU A 40 13.90 -0.88 -10.70
N THR A 41 14.89 -1.78 -10.68
CA THR A 41 15.48 -2.35 -11.91
C THR A 41 14.48 -3.20 -12.72
N TRP A 42 13.49 -3.77 -12.07
CA TRP A 42 12.44 -4.58 -12.70
C TRP A 42 11.30 -3.74 -13.24
N VAL A 43 10.96 -2.67 -12.54
CA VAL A 43 9.86 -1.77 -12.90
C VAL A 43 10.28 -0.81 -14.01
N GLY A 44 11.51 -0.28 -13.98
CA GLY A 44 11.97 0.73 -14.92
C GLY A 44 11.16 2.02 -14.82
N ASP A 45 10.84 2.61 -15.96
CA ASP A 45 10.13 3.89 -16.06
C ASP A 45 8.60 3.76 -16.16
N GLU A 46 8.09 2.53 -16.22
CA GLU A 46 6.65 2.29 -16.40
C GLU A 46 5.86 2.59 -15.14
N PRO A 47 4.63 3.12 -15.25
CA PRO A 47 3.70 3.23 -14.12
C PRO A 47 3.30 1.84 -13.64
N PHE A 48 3.21 1.68 -12.31
CA PHE A 48 2.93 0.38 -11.70
C PHE A 48 1.99 0.48 -10.49
N LEU A 49 1.41 -0.64 -10.10
CA LEU A 49 0.69 -0.78 -8.84
C LEU A 49 1.61 -1.43 -7.79
N MET A 50 1.62 -0.85 -6.60
CA MET A 50 2.26 -1.41 -5.41
C MET A 50 1.18 -1.90 -4.46
N LEU A 51 1.27 -3.17 -4.07
CA LEU A 51 0.27 -3.88 -3.26
C LEU A 51 0.99 -4.72 -2.20
N ASN A 52 0.33 -4.91 -1.06
CA ASN A 52 0.76 -5.92 -0.09
C ASN A 52 0.30 -7.31 -0.57
N SER A 53 1.14 -8.32 -0.40
CA SER A 53 0.87 -9.69 -0.83
C SER A 53 -0.10 -10.45 0.09
N ASP A 54 -0.32 -9.94 1.29
CA ASP A 54 -1.22 -10.49 2.32
C ASP A 54 -2.57 -9.78 2.39
N ASN A 55 -2.89 -8.98 1.39
CA ASN A 55 -4.16 -8.29 1.27
C ASN A 55 -4.92 -8.74 0.02
N TYR A 56 -6.22 -9.00 0.16
CA TYR A 56 -7.12 -9.22 -0.95
C TYR A 56 -7.89 -7.93 -1.26
N TYR A 57 -7.53 -7.29 -2.36
CA TYR A 57 -8.09 -6.00 -2.77
C TYR A 57 -9.30 -6.14 -3.67
N PRO A 58 -10.32 -5.27 -3.55
CA PRO A 58 -11.42 -5.20 -4.49
C PRO A 58 -10.90 -4.93 -5.92
N ARG A 59 -11.42 -5.67 -6.88
CA ARG A 59 -11.06 -5.50 -8.29
C ARG A 59 -11.34 -4.08 -8.80
N SER A 60 -12.41 -3.46 -8.32
CA SER A 60 -12.79 -2.07 -8.62
C SER A 60 -11.70 -1.08 -8.23
N ALA A 61 -11.08 -1.23 -7.03
CA ALA A 61 -10.00 -0.38 -6.56
C ALA A 61 -8.76 -0.49 -7.46
N LEU A 62 -8.37 -1.71 -7.84
CA LEU A 62 -7.24 -1.95 -8.73
C LEU A 62 -7.48 -1.36 -10.13
N ALA A 63 -8.68 -1.54 -10.68
CA ALA A 63 -9.06 -0.99 -11.97
C ALA A 63 -9.05 0.55 -11.93
N ALA A 64 -9.63 1.16 -10.89
CA ALA A 64 -9.65 2.59 -10.73
C ALA A 64 -8.24 3.19 -10.62
N LEU A 65 -7.34 2.56 -9.83
CA LEU A 65 -5.94 3.00 -9.74
C LEU A 65 -5.19 2.85 -11.07
N ARG A 66 -5.40 1.77 -11.80
CA ARG A 66 -4.79 1.60 -13.13
C ARG A 66 -5.15 2.75 -14.06
N ASP A 67 -6.37 3.23 -14.00
CA ASP A 67 -6.95 4.12 -15.00
C ASP A 67 -6.84 5.63 -14.64
N ILE A 68 -6.31 6.00 -13.47
CA ILE A 68 -6.25 7.41 -13.01
C ILE A 68 -5.25 8.32 -13.75
N GLY A 69 -4.41 7.80 -14.61
CA GLY A 69 -3.50 8.59 -15.44
C GLY A 69 -2.31 9.24 -14.70
N GLY A 70 -2.00 8.86 -13.46
CA GLY A 70 -0.86 9.37 -12.68
C GLY A 70 -0.73 8.68 -11.32
N PRO A 71 0.18 9.12 -10.44
CA PRO A 71 0.31 8.58 -9.10
C PRO A 71 -0.97 8.73 -8.26
N GLY A 72 -1.26 7.74 -7.44
CA GLY A 72 -2.44 7.77 -6.58
C GLY A 72 -2.49 6.65 -5.57
N VAL A 73 -3.50 6.70 -4.72
CA VAL A 73 -3.74 5.75 -3.64
C VAL A 73 -5.22 5.43 -3.52
N ALA A 74 -5.54 4.18 -3.27
CA ALA A 74 -6.88 3.79 -2.84
C ALA A 74 -7.03 4.05 -1.34
N VAL A 75 -8.11 4.75 -0.99
CA VAL A 75 -8.46 5.13 0.38
C VAL A 75 -9.74 4.41 0.75
N PHE A 76 -9.65 3.45 1.65
CA PHE A 76 -10.78 2.60 2.03
C PHE A 76 -11.56 3.23 3.18
N GLY A 77 -12.88 3.37 3.01
CA GLY A 77 -13.73 3.96 4.02
C GLY A 77 -13.71 3.18 5.33
N TRP A 78 -13.56 3.86 6.48
CA TRP A 78 -13.55 3.23 7.80
C TRP A 78 -14.79 2.34 8.02
N ASN A 79 -15.97 2.87 7.72
CA ASN A 79 -17.23 2.11 7.87
C ASN A 79 -17.33 0.92 6.91
N SER A 80 -16.78 1.04 5.70
CA SER A 80 -16.73 -0.06 4.74
C SER A 80 -15.82 -1.19 5.23
N MET A 81 -14.67 -0.83 5.79
CA MET A 81 -13.75 -1.80 6.38
C MET A 81 -14.36 -2.51 7.58
N LEU A 82 -15.12 -1.81 8.45
CA LEU A 82 -15.85 -2.43 9.56
C LEU A 82 -16.97 -3.35 9.11
N ALA A 83 -17.75 -2.92 8.12
CA ALA A 83 -18.96 -3.64 7.72
C ALA A 83 -18.70 -4.84 6.81
N LYS A 84 -17.65 -4.80 6.01
CA LYS A 84 -17.36 -5.74 4.91
C LYS A 84 -15.98 -6.39 5.00
N GLY A 85 -15.10 -5.89 5.85
CA GLY A 85 -13.74 -6.41 6.05
C GLY A 85 -13.71 -7.50 7.12
N ASN A 86 -12.54 -8.08 7.29
CA ASN A 86 -12.26 -9.07 8.33
C ASN A 86 -11.33 -8.56 9.44
N VAL A 87 -10.98 -7.27 9.39
CA VAL A 87 -10.09 -6.65 10.39
C VAL A 87 -10.94 -6.12 11.56
N PRO A 88 -10.66 -6.54 12.79
CA PRO A 88 -11.34 -6.01 13.96
C PRO A 88 -11.12 -4.51 14.14
N GLU A 89 -12.10 -3.78 14.68
CA GLU A 89 -12.06 -2.32 14.80
C GLU A 89 -10.81 -1.81 15.54
N GLU A 90 -10.41 -2.48 16.60
CA GLU A 90 -9.22 -2.14 17.39
C GLU A 90 -7.91 -2.25 16.61
N ARG A 91 -7.89 -3.01 15.52
CA ARG A 91 -6.74 -3.13 14.62
C ARG A 91 -6.74 -2.12 13.47
N LEU A 92 -7.85 -1.45 13.17
CA LEU A 92 -7.92 -0.50 12.06
C LEU A 92 -6.96 0.68 12.25
N SER A 93 -6.72 1.11 13.48
CA SER A 93 -5.71 2.15 13.79
C SER A 93 -4.27 1.71 13.61
N ALA A 94 -4.01 0.43 13.36
CA ALA A 94 -2.68 -0.07 13.02
C ALA A 94 -2.28 0.17 11.55
N PHE A 95 -3.21 0.65 10.74
CA PHE A 95 -2.96 1.05 9.35
C PHE A 95 -2.74 2.55 9.23
N ALA A 96 -2.16 2.98 8.11
CA ALA A 96 -2.07 4.39 7.79
C ALA A 96 -3.45 5.00 7.56
N VAL A 97 -3.64 6.23 8.03
CA VAL A 97 -4.83 7.04 7.69
C VAL A 97 -4.44 8.09 6.67
N ILE A 98 -5.26 8.19 5.65
CA ILE A 98 -5.06 9.07 4.50
C ILE A 98 -6.22 10.05 4.41
N GLU A 99 -5.90 11.33 4.29
CA GLU A 99 -6.86 12.41 4.07
C GLU A 99 -6.66 13.02 2.68
N SER A 100 -7.75 13.31 2.01
CA SER A 100 -7.75 14.02 0.74
C SER A 100 -8.24 15.46 0.90
N GLY A 101 -7.64 16.34 0.12
CA GLY A 101 -8.14 17.70 -0.03
C GLY A 101 -9.41 17.77 -0.89
N PRO A 102 -10.03 18.96 -0.99
CA PRO A 102 -11.24 19.17 -1.79
C PRO A 102 -11.03 18.95 -3.30
N ASP A 103 -9.78 18.96 -3.75
CA ASP A 103 -9.37 18.66 -5.12
C ASP A 103 -9.21 17.15 -5.40
N GLY A 104 -9.50 16.28 -4.41
CA GLY A 104 -9.37 14.84 -4.52
C GLY A 104 -7.91 14.34 -4.48
N ARG A 105 -6.99 15.20 -4.02
CA ARG A 105 -5.56 14.82 -3.90
C ARG A 105 -5.21 14.49 -2.48
N LEU A 106 -4.22 13.62 -2.32
CA LEU A 106 -3.63 13.31 -1.01
C LEU A 106 -3.14 14.59 -0.33
N SER A 107 -3.75 14.96 0.79
CA SER A 107 -3.37 16.11 1.62
C SER A 107 -2.51 15.70 2.81
N ARG A 108 -2.83 14.57 3.44
CA ARG A 108 -2.15 14.09 4.64
C ARG A 108 -2.12 12.57 4.67
N ILE A 109 -1.03 12.01 5.21
CA ILE A 109 -0.89 10.60 5.55
C ILE A 109 -0.24 10.49 6.91
N VAL A 110 -0.80 9.65 7.79
CA VAL A 110 -0.25 9.37 9.12
C VAL A 110 -0.23 7.87 9.32
N GLU A 111 0.97 7.36 9.56
CA GLU A 111 1.18 5.93 9.84
C GLU A 111 0.80 5.63 11.29
N LYS A 112 -0.07 4.62 11.48
CA LYS A 112 -0.51 4.15 12.80
C LYS A 112 -0.91 5.29 13.77
N PRO A 113 -1.89 6.13 13.40
CA PRO A 113 -2.27 7.27 14.22
C PRO A 113 -2.81 6.81 15.57
N ASN A 114 -2.45 7.54 16.61
CA ASN A 114 -3.07 7.37 17.92
C ASN A 114 -4.48 7.99 17.95
N LYS A 115 -5.22 7.77 19.04
CA LYS A 115 -6.61 8.23 19.17
C LYS A 115 -6.76 9.77 19.08
N GLU A 116 -5.78 10.53 19.53
CA GLU A 116 -5.82 12.00 19.46
C GLU A 116 -5.53 12.48 18.04
N GLU A 117 -4.61 11.83 17.34
CA GLU A 117 -4.32 12.11 15.93
C GLU A 117 -5.54 11.78 15.04
N LEU A 118 -6.25 10.69 15.31
CA LEU A 118 -7.49 10.34 14.58
C LEU A 118 -8.54 11.44 14.67
N LYS A 119 -8.69 12.10 15.82
CA LYS A 119 -9.64 13.20 16.02
C LYS A 119 -9.28 14.47 15.20
N THR A 120 -8.05 14.59 14.73
CA THR A 120 -7.60 15.74 13.94
C THR A 120 -7.95 15.64 12.44
N PHE A 121 -8.43 14.50 11.98
CA PHE A 121 -8.89 14.32 10.61
C PHE A 121 -10.31 14.89 10.45
N ASN A 122 -10.47 15.93 9.65
CA ASN A 122 -11.72 16.66 9.50
C ASN A 122 -12.30 16.61 8.08
N GLY A 123 -11.55 16.07 7.15
CA GLY A 123 -11.89 16.02 5.73
C GLY A 123 -12.40 14.66 5.28
N ASN A 124 -12.24 14.43 4.02
CA ASN A 124 -12.51 13.14 3.41
C ASN A 124 -11.29 12.22 3.66
N TRP A 125 -11.40 11.30 4.59
CA TRP A 125 -10.33 10.44 5.01
C TRP A 125 -10.75 8.96 5.07
N GLY A 126 -9.79 8.07 5.12
CA GLY A 126 -9.98 6.64 5.26
C GLY A 126 -8.65 5.92 5.46
N LEU A 127 -8.67 4.61 5.36
CA LEU A 127 -7.53 3.75 5.61
C LEU A 127 -6.69 3.55 4.34
N GLY A 128 -5.38 3.65 4.50
CA GLY A 128 -4.39 3.27 3.51
C GLY A 128 -3.99 1.83 3.73
N MET A 129 -4.33 0.97 2.77
CA MET A 129 -4.02 -0.46 2.82
C MET A 129 -2.88 -0.83 1.86
N ASN A 130 -1.89 0.08 1.68
CA ASN A 130 -0.78 -0.09 0.74
C ASN A 130 -1.24 -0.46 -0.68
N CYS A 131 -2.29 0.21 -1.17
CA CYS A 131 -2.81 0.06 -2.51
C CYS A 131 -2.52 1.35 -3.29
N TRP A 132 -1.38 1.38 -3.97
CA TRP A 132 -0.83 2.57 -4.61
C TRP A 132 -0.64 2.38 -6.11
N ARG A 133 -0.73 3.48 -6.85
CA ARG A 133 -0.16 3.62 -8.18
C ARG A 133 0.99 4.62 -8.12
N PHE A 134 2.14 4.19 -8.60
CA PHE A 134 3.34 5.00 -8.69
C PHE A 134 3.83 5.12 -10.13
N ASP A 135 4.77 6.01 -10.32
CA ASP A 135 5.70 6.07 -11.45
C ASP A 135 7.14 6.12 -10.92
N ALA A 136 8.12 6.13 -11.80
CA ALA A 136 9.54 6.03 -11.45
C ALA A 136 10.04 7.10 -10.46
N ARG A 137 9.34 8.23 -10.34
CA ARG A 137 9.70 9.30 -9.39
C ARG A 137 9.68 8.85 -7.93
N ILE A 138 8.93 7.80 -7.59
CA ILE A 138 8.88 7.28 -6.22
C ILE A 138 10.22 6.67 -5.79
N PHE A 139 10.99 6.09 -6.70
CA PHE A 139 12.28 5.48 -6.37
C PHE A 139 13.31 6.50 -5.87
N ALA A 140 13.32 7.72 -6.47
CA ALA A 140 14.14 8.80 -5.96
C ALA A 140 13.74 9.20 -4.52
N ALA A 141 12.46 9.20 -4.21
CA ALA A 141 11.97 9.45 -2.86
C ALA A 141 12.40 8.35 -1.88
N CYS A 142 12.24 7.07 -2.26
CA CYS A 142 12.66 5.94 -1.42
C CYS A 142 14.15 6.00 -1.03
N ARG A 143 14.99 6.51 -1.92
CA ARG A 143 16.44 6.68 -1.65
C ARG A 143 16.79 7.94 -0.86
N ALA A 144 15.89 8.93 -0.83
CA ALA A 144 16.17 10.24 -0.24
C ALA A 144 15.67 10.40 1.19
N ILE A 145 14.79 9.52 1.66
CA ILE A 145 14.27 9.57 3.02
C ILE A 145 15.27 9.05 4.04
N GLU A 146 15.13 9.52 5.27
CA GLU A 146 15.85 8.99 6.43
C GLU A 146 15.02 7.91 7.12
N ARG A 147 15.63 7.19 8.06
CA ARG A 147 14.92 6.21 8.88
C ARG A 147 13.95 6.93 9.82
N SER A 148 12.76 6.38 9.93
CA SER A 148 11.77 6.83 10.91
C SER A 148 12.22 6.59 12.35
N ALA A 149 11.46 7.08 13.32
CA ALA A 149 11.69 6.80 14.74
C ALA A 149 11.66 5.29 15.07
N ARG A 150 11.07 4.46 14.18
CA ARG A 150 11.07 3.01 14.29
C ARG A 150 12.32 2.35 13.68
N GLY A 151 13.22 3.13 13.10
CA GLY A 151 14.44 2.65 12.46
C GLY A 151 14.24 2.10 11.04
N GLU A 152 13.08 2.32 10.42
CA GLU A 152 12.71 1.80 9.11
C GLU A 152 12.59 2.92 8.05
N PHE A 153 12.82 2.58 6.77
CA PHE A 153 12.49 3.43 5.63
C PHE A 153 11.03 3.19 5.25
N GLU A 154 10.18 4.14 5.61
CA GLU A 154 8.74 3.97 5.49
C GLU A 154 8.19 4.56 4.19
N LEU A 155 7.25 3.85 3.57
CA LEU A 155 6.61 4.31 2.35
C LEU A 155 5.85 5.64 2.52
N PRO A 156 5.13 5.89 3.64
CA PRO A 156 4.52 7.20 3.89
C PRO A 156 5.50 8.37 3.86
N ASP A 157 6.73 8.17 4.35
CA ASP A 157 7.78 9.21 4.33
C ASP A 157 8.27 9.47 2.90
N ALA A 158 8.44 8.41 2.10
CA ALA A 158 8.79 8.56 0.68
C ALA A 158 7.70 9.29 -0.10
N VAL A 159 6.43 8.99 0.16
CA VAL A 159 5.29 9.70 -0.44
C VAL A 159 5.27 11.17 0.00
N ALA A 160 5.51 11.46 1.28
CA ALA A 160 5.58 12.83 1.79
C ALA A 160 6.73 13.61 1.13
N TRP A 161 7.90 12.99 1.00
CA TRP A 161 9.05 13.57 0.31
C TRP A 161 8.75 13.87 -1.17
N ALA A 162 8.18 12.91 -1.90
CA ALA A 162 7.83 13.07 -3.31
C ALA A 162 6.80 14.21 -3.50
N ARG A 163 5.82 14.31 -2.61
CA ARG A 163 4.86 15.44 -2.60
C ARG A 163 5.57 16.78 -2.39
N GLY A 164 6.52 16.85 -1.48
CA GLY A 164 7.36 18.05 -1.27
C GLY A 164 8.17 18.45 -2.50
N LYS A 165 8.40 17.51 -3.43
CA LYS A 165 9.05 17.75 -4.74
C LYS A 165 8.05 17.97 -5.88
N GLY A 166 6.77 18.17 -5.57
CA GLY A 166 5.72 18.49 -6.54
C GLY A 166 5.03 17.29 -7.18
N VAL A 167 5.30 16.06 -6.73
CA VAL A 167 4.53 14.89 -7.17
C VAL A 167 3.16 14.93 -6.53
N SER A 168 2.12 14.94 -7.35
CA SER A 168 0.74 14.95 -6.87
C SER A 168 0.14 13.55 -6.92
N PHE A 169 -0.43 13.10 -5.81
CA PHE A 169 -1.11 11.81 -5.70
C PHE A 169 -2.62 12.02 -5.65
N ARG A 170 -3.37 11.32 -6.48
CA ARG A 170 -4.83 11.25 -6.36
C ARG A 170 -5.22 10.30 -5.22
N ALA A 171 -6.20 10.69 -4.43
CA ALA A 171 -6.82 9.85 -3.41
C ALA A 171 -8.16 9.33 -3.95
N LEU A 172 -8.26 8.03 -4.20
CA LEU A 172 -9.47 7.38 -4.69
C LEU A 172 -10.20 6.75 -3.51
N HIS A 173 -11.32 7.35 -3.11
CA HIS A 173 -12.15 6.80 -2.04
C HIS A 173 -12.95 5.59 -2.55
N ILE A 174 -12.83 4.48 -1.82
CA ILE A 174 -13.38 3.16 -2.17
C ILE A 174 -14.35 2.72 -1.07
N ASP A 175 -15.60 2.47 -1.43
CA ASP A 175 -16.65 2.00 -0.52
C ASP A 175 -16.72 0.47 -0.39
N GLU A 176 -15.62 -0.19 -0.65
CA GLU A 176 -15.43 -1.62 -0.48
C GLU A 176 -14.34 -1.86 0.58
N ALA A 177 -14.24 -3.08 1.08
CA ALA A 177 -13.23 -3.45 2.05
C ALA A 177 -12.09 -4.24 1.42
N VAL A 178 -10.92 -4.14 2.04
CA VAL A 178 -9.80 -5.04 1.84
C VAL A 178 -9.90 -6.16 2.87
N LEU A 179 -9.62 -7.40 2.46
CA LEU A 179 -9.49 -8.51 3.40
C LEU A 179 -8.01 -8.70 3.72
N ASP A 180 -7.69 -8.71 5.01
CA ASP A 180 -6.35 -8.91 5.53
C ASP A 180 -6.11 -10.42 5.75
N LEU A 181 -5.02 -10.94 5.23
CA LEU A 181 -4.63 -12.35 5.29
C LEU A 181 -3.35 -12.55 6.11
N SER A 182 -3.10 -11.65 7.06
CA SER A 182 -1.86 -11.65 7.86
C SER A 182 -1.70 -12.87 8.76
N SER A 183 -2.77 -13.60 9.03
CA SER A 183 -2.74 -14.83 9.83
C SER A 183 -3.48 -15.99 9.14
N ARG A 184 -3.16 -17.23 9.57
CA ARG A 184 -3.88 -18.42 9.08
C ARG A 184 -5.38 -18.40 9.47
N ALA A 185 -5.72 -17.76 10.58
CA ALA A 185 -7.10 -17.61 11.00
C ALA A 185 -7.89 -16.71 10.05
N ASP A 186 -7.24 -15.65 9.52
CA ASP A 186 -7.86 -14.74 8.55
C ASP A 186 -8.19 -15.48 7.24
N VAL A 187 -7.29 -16.35 6.78
CA VAL A 187 -7.54 -17.18 5.58
C VAL A 187 -8.77 -18.07 5.76
N ALA A 188 -8.92 -18.71 6.93
CA ALA A 188 -10.07 -19.56 7.21
C ALA A 188 -11.39 -18.78 7.24
N SER A 189 -11.37 -17.53 7.72
CA SER A 189 -12.57 -16.68 7.79
C SER A 189 -13.07 -16.20 6.42
N ILE A 190 -12.20 -16.17 5.41
CA ILE A 190 -12.54 -15.72 4.06
C ILE A 190 -12.98 -16.87 3.16
N ALA A 191 -12.52 -18.09 3.45
CA ALA A 191 -12.87 -19.29 2.69
C ALA A 191 -14.25 -19.89 3.06
N ALA A 192 -14.89 -19.39 4.11
CA ALA A 192 -16.19 -19.82 4.58
C ALA A 192 -17.32 -18.96 3.99
#